data_1e724c994bd0b15954cc7fc741aa3e85
#
_entry.id   1e724c994bd0b15954cc7fc741aa3e85
#
_cell.length_a   1.000
_cell.length_b   1.000
_cell.length_c   1.000
_cell.angle_alpha   90.00
_cell.angle_beta   90.00
_cell.angle_gamma   90.00
#
_symmetry.space_group_name_H-M   'P 1'
#
loop_
_entity.id
_entity.type
_entity.pdbx_description
1 polymer ?
#
loop_
_entity_poly.entity_id
_entity_poly.type
_entity_poly.pdbx_seq_one_letter_code
_entity_poly.pdbx_strand_id
1 'polypeptide(L)'
;WETAAVVGGPAASGRTPGAPTVSQSGIVDGLLVDRAFVEDRARHAAALAHISDLAGAYGPHPSAAVLSDALAAAALARAYGVEPEAVEAGLRAFRPAGHRRAIIAHAADLTWVDDSKATNAHAARASLAGLPPRSAIWIVGGDAKGQDFTELIRQVEPTLRGVVVIGEDRSALVEALKAGAPDVPRVEVDGHEDWMFSVVNEAVALSMPGDTVVLAPACASWDQFDNYGQRGDAFADAVSRLAAQWGSAGGDE
;
A
#
# COMPACT_ATOMS: atom_id res chain seq x y z
N TRP A 1 27.12 10.33 -21.20
CA TRP A 1 26.44 9.46 -20.20
C TRP A 1 26.52 10.02 -18.76
N GLU A 2 26.42 11.34 -18.60
CA GLU A 2 26.52 12.01 -17.30
C GLU A 2 25.23 12.74 -16.87
N THR A 3 24.06 12.23 -17.22
CA THR A 3 22.80 12.77 -16.69
C THR A 3 22.01 11.64 -16.05
N ALA A 4 22.37 11.30 -14.82
CA ALA A 4 21.46 10.56 -13.97
C ALA A 4 20.26 11.50 -13.69
N ALA A 5 19.08 11.15 -14.18
CA ALA A 5 17.86 11.81 -13.76
C ALA A 5 17.70 11.55 -12.25
N VAL A 6 17.85 12.58 -11.44
CA VAL A 6 17.56 12.48 -10.02
C VAL A 6 16.07 12.76 -9.85
N VAL A 7 15.33 11.77 -9.39
CA VAL A 7 13.97 11.99 -8.88
C VAL A 7 14.09 12.89 -7.67
N GLY A 8 13.54 14.11 -7.76
CA GLY A 8 13.72 15.15 -6.75
C GLY A 8 13.08 14.75 -5.43
N GLY A 9 13.92 14.62 -4.42
CA GLY A 9 13.52 14.42 -3.02
C GLY A 9 13.85 13.03 -2.48
N PRO A 10 14.16 12.93 -1.18
CA PRO A 10 14.53 11.66 -0.58
C PRO A 10 13.30 10.77 -0.43
N ALA A 11 13.24 9.67 -1.17
CA ALA A 11 12.27 8.59 -0.97
C ALA A 11 12.27 8.03 0.47
N ALA A 12 13.29 8.35 1.25
CA ALA A 12 13.46 7.90 2.64
C ALA A 12 12.64 8.68 3.69
N SER A 13 12.02 9.82 3.34
CA SER A 13 11.35 10.69 4.33
C SER A 13 9.82 10.66 4.29
N GLY A 14 9.19 9.88 3.40
CA GLY A 14 7.74 9.87 3.23
C GLY A 14 7.14 11.21 2.72
N ARG A 15 7.98 12.13 2.24
CA ARG A 15 7.54 13.41 1.68
C ARG A 15 7.24 13.28 0.20
N THR A 16 6.18 13.94 -0.24
CA THR A 16 5.84 14.08 -1.66
C THR A 16 7.01 14.75 -2.41
N PRO A 17 7.40 14.24 -3.59
CA PRO A 17 8.38 14.91 -4.44
C PRO A 17 7.98 16.36 -4.74
N GLY A 18 8.94 17.28 -4.66
CA GLY A 18 8.72 18.70 -4.92
C GLY A 18 9.01 19.12 -6.35
N ALA A 19 9.02 20.44 -6.59
CA ALA A 19 9.36 21.02 -7.88
C ALA A 19 10.80 20.66 -8.29
N PRO A 20 11.01 20.23 -9.56
CA PRO A 20 12.33 19.80 -10.01
C PRO A 20 13.27 20.97 -10.29
N THR A 21 14.53 20.78 -9.97
CA THR A 21 15.61 21.61 -10.52
C THR A 21 15.94 21.21 -11.96
N VAL A 22 16.86 21.91 -12.60
CA VAL A 22 17.38 21.53 -13.91
C VAL A 22 17.97 20.10 -13.84
N SER A 23 17.65 19.26 -14.81
CA SER A 23 18.05 17.84 -14.89
C SER A 23 17.33 16.89 -13.89
N GLN A 24 16.15 17.27 -13.41
CA GLN A 24 15.33 16.45 -12.53
C GLN A 24 13.91 16.29 -13.09
N SER A 25 13.21 15.24 -12.65
CA SER A 25 11.77 15.13 -12.72
C SER A 25 11.17 15.38 -11.33
N GLY A 26 9.96 15.92 -11.27
CA GLY A 26 9.32 16.27 -9.99
C GLY A 26 7.85 16.56 -10.14
N ILE A 27 7.23 17.20 -9.11
CA ILE A 27 5.82 17.56 -9.11
C ILE A 27 5.67 19.07 -8.94
N VAL A 28 4.87 19.68 -9.81
CA VAL A 28 4.50 21.10 -9.77
C VAL A 28 2.97 21.20 -9.97
N ASP A 29 2.28 21.80 -9.02
CA ASP A 29 0.83 22.04 -9.08
C ASP A 29 -0.01 20.81 -9.48
N GLY A 30 0.37 19.63 -8.96
CA GLY A 30 -0.31 18.37 -9.27
C GLY A 30 0.09 17.72 -10.61
N LEU A 31 1.06 18.30 -11.33
CA LEU A 31 1.62 17.72 -12.56
C LEU A 31 2.95 17.04 -12.27
N LEU A 32 3.11 15.82 -12.75
CA LEU A 32 4.41 15.17 -12.90
C LEU A 32 5.10 15.83 -14.10
N VAL A 33 6.30 16.37 -13.88
CA VAL A 33 7.02 17.12 -14.89
C VAL A 33 8.46 16.64 -15.05
N ASP A 34 8.96 16.72 -16.29
CA ASP A 34 10.33 16.39 -16.67
C ASP A 34 11.09 17.64 -17.10
N ARG A 35 12.20 17.92 -16.44
CA ARG A 35 13.18 18.92 -16.85
C ARG A 35 14.53 18.30 -17.21
N ALA A 36 14.66 16.98 -17.13
CA ALA A 36 15.93 16.30 -17.39
C ALA A 36 16.14 16.05 -18.88
N PHE A 37 15.07 15.72 -19.61
CA PHE A 37 15.13 15.20 -20.97
C PHE A 37 14.39 16.10 -21.99
N VAL A 38 14.35 17.41 -21.73
CA VAL A 38 13.77 18.41 -22.63
C VAL A 38 14.88 19.32 -23.19
N GLU A 39 14.67 19.84 -24.40
CA GLU A 39 15.47 20.94 -24.92
C GLU A 39 15.24 22.19 -24.08
N ASP A 40 16.24 23.05 -23.92
CA ASP A 40 16.17 24.24 -23.07
C ASP A 40 15.60 23.99 -21.67
N ARG A 41 16.07 22.94 -21.00
CA ARG A 41 15.68 22.53 -19.64
C ARG A 41 15.83 23.61 -18.57
N ALA A 42 16.54 24.71 -18.89
CA ALA A 42 16.64 25.87 -18.01
C ALA A 42 15.32 26.64 -17.92
N ARG A 43 14.52 26.65 -18.99
CA ARG A 43 13.28 27.44 -19.13
C ARG A 43 12.05 26.58 -19.30
N HIS A 44 12.18 25.33 -19.76
CA HIS A 44 11.05 24.44 -20.10
C HIS A 44 11.04 23.19 -19.24
N ALA A 45 9.84 22.66 -19.09
CA ALA A 45 9.57 21.33 -18.56
C ALA A 45 8.49 20.69 -19.43
N ALA A 46 8.58 19.38 -19.64
CA ALA A 46 7.49 18.61 -20.23
C ALA A 46 6.53 18.14 -19.15
N ALA A 47 5.23 18.29 -19.36
CA ALA A 47 4.21 17.64 -18.55
C ALA A 47 4.19 16.15 -18.90
N LEU A 48 4.18 15.29 -17.89
CA LEU A 48 4.18 13.84 -18.06
C LEU A 48 2.82 13.21 -17.71
N ALA A 49 2.16 13.70 -16.65
CA ALA A 49 0.82 13.30 -16.25
C ALA A 49 0.32 14.21 -15.15
N HIS A 50 -0.99 14.27 -14.93
CA HIS A 50 -1.57 14.84 -13.72
C HIS A 50 -1.67 13.76 -12.63
N ILE A 51 -1.54 14.11 -11.35
CA ILE A 51 -1.70 13.17 -10.24
C ILE A 51 -3.04 12.44 -10.32
N SER A 52 -4.11 13.13 -10.75
CA SER A 52 -5.43 12.53 -10.95
C SER A 52 -5.46 11.41 -11.99
N ASP A 53 -4.50 11.34 -12.91
CA ASP A 53 -4.41 10.26 -13.90
C ASP A 53 -4.03 8.92 -13.26
N LEU A 54 -3.44 8.97 -12.07
CA LEU A 54 -3.12 7.79 -11.27
C LEU A 54 -4.32 7.29 -10.44
N ALA A 55 -5.42 8.05 -10.38
CA ALA A 55 -6.57 7.73 -9.52
C ALA A 55 -7.24 6.39 -9.88
N GLY A 56 -7.24 6.02 -11.15
CA GLY A 56 -7.78 4.73 -11.59
C GLY A 56 -7.01 3.51 -11.06
N ALA A 57 -5.76 3.69 -10.67
CA ALA A 57 -4.89 2.64 -10.13
C ALA A 57 -4.76 2.71 -8.61
N TYR A 58 -4.80 3.90 -8.02
CA TYR A 58 -4.39 4.13 -6.63
C TYR A 58 -5.38 4.96 -5.82
N GLY A 59 -6.58 5.23 -6.37
CA GLY A 59 -7.56 6.11 -5.75
C GLY A 59 -7.22 7.61 -5.89
N PRO A 60 -8.11 8.51 -5.38
CA PRO A 60 -8.02 9.95 -5.60
C PRO A 60 -6.80 10.61 -4.92
N HIS A 61 -6.19 9.95 -3.94
CA HIS A 61 -5.07 10.45 -3.15
C HIS A 61 -3.90 9.47 -3.13
N PRO A 62 -3.12 9.36 -4.24
CA PRO A 62 -1.93 8.49 -4.28
C PRO A 62 -0.93 8.87 -3.18
N SER A 63 -0.35 7.87 -2.52
CA SER A 63 0.67 8.10 -1.49
C SER A 63 1.97 8.69 -2.09
N ALA A 64 2.80 9.31 -1.25
CA ALA A 64 4.11 9.84 -1.67
C ALA A 64 5.00 8.75 -2.30
N ALA A 65 4.90 7.50 -1.84
CA ALA A 65 5.61 6.37 -2.44
C ALA A 65 5.16 6.11 -3.88
N VAL A 66 3.84 6.05 -4.12
CA VAL A 66 3.26 5.88 -5.46
C VAL A 66 3.69 7.00 -6.41
N LEU A 67 3.68 8.25 -5.93
CA LEU A 67 4.12 9.40 -6.73
C LEU A 67 5.61 9.32 -7.07
N SER A 68 6.44 8.86 -6.13
CA SER A 68 7.88 8.64 -6.35
C SER A 68 8.12 7.53 -7.37
N ASP A 69 7.39 6.43 -7.29
CA ASP A 69 7.50 5.31 -8.22
C ASP A 69 7.04 5.72 -9.63
N ALA A 70 5.94 6.47 -9.75
CA ALA A 70 5.45 6.99 -11.02
C ALA A 70 6.48 7.94 -11.67
N LEU A 71 7.08 8.85 -10.89
CA LEU A 71 8.15 9.71 -11.37
C LEU A 71 9.39 8.93 -11.79
N ALA A 72 9.80 7.91 -11.04
CA ALA A 72 10.95 7.08 -11.40
C ALA A 72 10.68 6.32 -12.71
N ALA A 73 9.51 5.71 -12.86
CA ALA A 73 9.11 5.04 -14.09
C ALA A 73 9.08 5.99 -15.29
N ALA A 74 8.49 7.18 -15.11
CA ALA A 74 8.45 8.22 -16.14
C ALA A 74 9.85 8.70 -16.53
N ALA A 75 10.73 8.95 -15.55
CA ALA A 75 12.12 9.38 -15.80
C ALA A 75 12.92 8.32 -16.58
N LEU A 76 12.74 7.03 -16.24
CA LEU A 76 13.37 5.93 -16.98
C LEU A 76 12.86 5.85 -18.42
N ALA A 77 11.56 5.98 -18.64
CA ALA A 77 10.96 6.01 -19.97
C ALA A 77 11.49 7.20 -20.80
N ARG A 78 11.55 8.40 -20.21
CA ARG A 78 12.11 9.60 -20.84
C ARG A 78 13.59 9.44 -21.16
N ALA A 79 14.36 8.84 -20.26
CA ALA A 79 15.78 8.53 -20.50
C ALA A 79 16.00 7.57 -21.69
N TYR A 80 15.03 6.69 -21.94
CA TYR A 80 15.02 5.77 -23.08
C TYR A 80 14.54 6.44 -24.37
N GLY A 81 14.03 7.68 -24.31
CA GLY A 81 13.55 8.43 -25.48
C GLY A 81 12.05 8.30 -25.75
N VAL A 82 11.27 7.83 -24.79
CA VAL A 82 9.80 7.78 -24.92
C VAL A 82 9.26 9.21 -24.83
N GLU A 83 8.36 9.58 -25.75
CA GLU A 83 7.77 10.92 -25.77
C GLU A 83 6.83 11.17 -24.57
N PRO A 84 6.71 12.44 -24.10
CA PRO A 84 5.88 12.80 -22.95
C PRO A 84 4.44 12.28 -23.01
N GLU A 85 3.81 12.36 -24.17
CA GLU A 85 2.41 11.93 -24.40
C GLU A 85 2.27 10.41 -24.24
N ALA A 86 3.27 9.65 -24.64
CA ALA A 86 3.28 8.20 -24.46
C ALA A 86 3.50 7.81 -22.98
N VAL A 87 4.31 8.58 -22.25
CA VAL A 87 4.46 8.42 -20.79
C VAL A 87 3.15 8.72 -20.08
N GLU A 88 2.47 9.81 -20.43
CA GLU A 88 1.15 10.15 -19.90
C GLU A 88 0.15 9.02 -20.12
N ALA A 89 0.04 8.54 -21.37
CA ALA A 89 -0.86 7.45 -21.73
C ALA A 89 -0.55 6.17 -20.93
N GLY A 90 0.74 5.84 -20.76
CA GLY A 90 1.19 4.69 -19.98
C GLY A 90 0.83 4.80 -18.50
N LEU A 91 1.05 5.96 -17.88
CA LEU A 91 0.70 6.20 -16.48
C LEU A 91 -0.82 6.14 -16.24
N ARG A 92 -1.62 6.71 -17.14
CA ARG A 92 -3.09 6.66 -17.10
C ARG A 92 -3.64 5.24 -17.27
N ALA A 93 -3.03 4.47 -18.15
CA ALA A 93 -3.43 3.09 -18.43
C ALA A 93 -2.90 2.07 -17.42
N PHE A 94 -1.91 2.44 -16.61
CA PHE A 94 -1.28 1.52 -15.67
C PHE A 94 -2.30 0.98 -14.66
N ARG A 95 -2.18 -0.31 -14.38
CA ARG A 95 -2.88 -0.98 -13.28
C ARG A 95 -1.84 -1.75 -12.49
N PRO A 96 -1.82 -1.63 -11.14
CA PRO A 96 -0.92 -2.42 -10.31
C PRO A 96 -1.13 -3.92 -10.58
N ALA A 97 -0.06 -4.68 -10.49
CA ALA A 97 -0.20 -6.13 -10.41
C ALA A 97 -1.04 -6.47 -9.16
N GLY A 98 -1.76 -7.57 -9.20
CA GLY A 98 -2.58 -8.02 -8.07
C GLY A 98 -1.81 -8.06 -6.75
N HIS A 99 -2.52 -7.90 -5.66
CA HIS A 99 -1.99 -7.95 -4.30
C HIS A 99 -0.94 -6.86 -3.97
N ARG A 100 -1.01 -5.70 -4.64
CA ARG A 100 -0.16 -4.53 -4.41
C ARG A 100 -1.02 -3.33 -4.06
N ARG A 101 -1.40 -3.23 -2.78
CA ARG A 101 -2.25 -2.17 -2.23
C ARG A 101 -3.53 -1.93 -3.06
N ALA A 102 -4.11 -3.01 -3.55
CA ALA A 102 -5.36 -2.97 -4.30
C ALA A 102 -6.55 -2.80 -3.37
N ILE A 103 -7.42 -1.80 -3.62
CA ILE A 103 -8.73 -1.75 -2.98
C ILE A 103 -9.57 -2.85 -3.62
N ILE A 104 -9.95 -3.85 -2.82
CA ILE A 104 -10.70 -5.03 -3.28
C ILE A 104 -12.20 -4.94 -2.99
N ALA A 105 -12.60 -4.14 -2.00
CA ALA A 105 -14.00 -3.94 -1.67
C ALA A 105 -14.21 -2.66 -0.85
N HIS A 106 -15.46 -2.19 -0.88
CA HIS A 106 -16.06 -1.32 0.13
C HIS A 106 -17.26 -2.07 0.69
N ALA A 107 -17.15 -2.60 1.91
CA ALA A 107 -18.16 -3.42 2.54
C ALA A 107 -18.13 -3.24 4.06
N ALA A 108 -19.29 -3.37 4.73
CA ALA A 108 -19.45 -3.16 6.17
C ALA A 108 -18.97 -1.76 6.64
N ASP A 109 -19.19 -0.72 5.83
CA ASP A 109 -18.68 0.64 6.03
C ASP A 109 -17.14 0.75 6.12
N LEU A 110 -16.41 -0.24 5.60
CA LEU A 110 -14.96 -0.34 5.61
C LEU A 110 -14.38 -0.34 4.20
N THR A 111 -13.14 0.15 4.08
CA THR A 111 -12.32 -0.02 2.87
C THR A 111 -11.40 -1.21 3.04
N TRP A 112 -11.42 -2.18 2.13
CA TRP A 112 -10.61 -3.39 2.17
C TRP A 112 -9.47 -3.31 1.17
N VAL A 113 -8.23 -3.45 1.68
CA VAL A 113 -7.01 -3.28 0.89
C VAL A 113 -6.18 -4.56 0.94
N ASP A 114 -5.92 -5.12 -0.23
CA ASP A 114 -5.00 -6.25 -0.41
C ASP A 114 -3.61 -5.75 -0.83
N ASP A 115 -2.67 -5.88 0.08
CA ASP A 115 -1.24 -5.70 -0.15
C ASP A 115 -0.46 -6.95 0.30
N SER A 116 -0.98 -8.13 -0.04
CA SER A 116 -0.35 -9.41 0.31
C SER A 116 1.10 -9.50 -0.17
N LYS A 117 1.49 -8.72 -1.18
CA LYS A 117 2.87 -8.57 -1.65
C LYS A 117 3.79 -7.83 -0.68
N ALA A 118 3.28 -7.14 0.32
CA ALA A 118 4.07 -6.50 1.38
C ALA A 118 4.66 -7.55 2.33
N THR A 119 5.65 -8.31 1.85
CA THR A 119 6.24 -9.48 2.53
C THR A 119 7.44 -9.13 3.43
N ASN A 120 7.64 -7.87 3.73
CA ASN A 120 8.69 -7.38 4.64
C ASN A 120 8.24 -6.09 5.35
N ALA A 121 8.97 -5.72 6.43
CA ALA A 121 8.64 -4.58 7.28
C ALA A 121 8.56 -3.25 6.50
N HIS A 122 9.48 -3.02 5.56
CA HIS A 122 9.51 -1.77 4.79
C HIS A 122 8.25 -1.62 3.91
N ALA A 123 7.86 -2.70 3.22
CA ALA A 123 6.66 -2.70 2.38
C ALA A 123 5.37 -2.53 3.22
N ALA A 124 5.25 -3.24 4.35
CA ALA A 124 4.10 -3.11 5.24
C ALA A 124 3.98 -1.68 5.81
N ARG A 125 5.10 -1.06 6.21
CA ARG A 125 5.11 0.35 6.59
C ARG A 125 4.60 1.26 5.49
N ALA A 126 5.05 1.06 4.25
CA ALA A 126 4.61 1.84 3.10
C ALA A 126 3.12 1.66 2.82
N SER A 127 2.58 0.46 3.03
CA SER A 127 1.16 0.16 2.87
C SER A 127 0.27 0.91 3.87
N LEU A 128 0.72 1.06 5.10
CA LEU A 128 0.00 1.78 6.17
C LEU A 128 0.25 3.30 6.15
N ALA A 129 1.29 3.76 5.45
CA ALA A 129 1.64 5.16 5.40
C ALA A 129 0.55 6.02 4.73
N GLY A 130 0.22 7.14 5.35
CA GLY A 130 -0.77 8.10 4.84
C GLY A 130 -2.22 7.79 5.23
N LEU A 131 -2.49 6.68 5.93
CA LEU A 131 -3.78 6.47 6.58
C LEU A 131 -3.92 7.39 7.80
N PRO A 132 -5.15 7.86 8.10
CA PRO A 132 -5.38 8.70 9.28
C PRO A 132 -4.98 7.99 10.60
N PRO A 133 -4.67 8.74 11.66
CA PRO A 133 -4.43 8.13 12.96
C PRO A 133 -5.62 7.29 13.45
N ARG A 134 -5.33 6.12 14.04
CA ARG A 134 -6.34 5.21 14.61
C ARG A 134 -7.45 4.83 13.62
N SER A 135 -7.12 4.59 12.35
CA SER A 135 -8.08 4.23 11.32
C SER A 135 -7.72 2.95 10.54
N ALA A 136 -6.63 2.29 10.90
CA ALA A 136 -6.20 1.07 10.24
C ALA A 136 -6.46 -0.17 11.10
N ILE A 137 -7.10 -1.18 10.53
CA ILE A 137 -7.05 -2.54 11.00
C ILE A 137 -6.01 -3.28 10.18
N TRP A 138 -4.94 -3.69 10.83
CA TRP A 138 -3.79 -4.28 10.16
C TRP A 138 -3.80 -5.80 10.30
N ILE A 139 -3.85 -6.52 9.18
CA ILE A 139 -3.68 -7.97 9.12
C ILE A 139 -2.21 -8.25 8.82
N VAL A 140 -1.51 -8.89 9.75
CA VAL A 140 -0.05 -9.03 9.76
C VAL A 140 0.38 -10.41 10.23
N GLY A 141 1.48 -10.92 9.64
CA GLY A 141 2.08 -12.19 10.04
C GLY A 141 2.32 -13.15 8.88
N GLY A 142 2.85 -14.30 9.20
CA GLY A 142 3.37 -15.32 8.30
C GLY A 142 4.80 -15.68 8.66
N ASP A 143 5.58 -16.26 7.73
CA ASP A 143 6.99 -16.59 7.94
C ASP A 143 7.84 -15.30 8.06
N ALA A 144 8.26 -15.03 9.29
CA ALA A 144 9.02 -13.83 9.65
C ALA A 144 10.49 -13.87 9.19
N LYS A 145 11.05 -15.03 8.88
CA LYS A 145 12.47 -15.22 8.48
C LYS A 145 13.48 -14.56 9.43
N GLY A 146 13.19 -14.54 10.72
CA GLY A 146 14.05 -13.92 11.74
C GLY A 146 14.07 -12.39 11.73
N GLN A 147 13.09 -11.74 11.09
CA GLN A 147 12.96 -10.29 11.03
C GLN A 147 12.60 -9.71 12.40
N ASP A 148 13.20 -8.56 12.76
CA ASP A 148 12.80 -7.75 13.90
C ASP A 148 11.70 -6.77 13.50
N PHE A 149 10.62 -6.73 14.27
CA PHE A 149 9.45 -5.87 14.03
C PHE A 149 9.44 -4.60 14.91
N THR A 150 10.37 -4.43 15.83
CA THR A 150 10.36 -3.34 16.83
C THR A 150 10.23 -1.97 16.19
N GLU A 151 11.06 -1.68 15.20
CA GLU A 151 11.03 -0.37 14.53
C GLU A 151 9.79 -0.20 13.65
N LEU A 152 9.33 -1.27 12.99
CA LEU A 152 8.10 -1.24 12.21
C LEU A 152 6.91 -0.86 13.10
N ILE A 153 6.72 -1.57 14.22
CA ILE A 153 5.60 -1.33 15.14
C ILE A 153 5.62 0.10 15.65
N ARG A 154 6.78 0.61 16.11
CA ARG A 154 6.93 1.99 16.58
C ARG A 154 6.49 3.02 15.55
N GLN A 155 6.75 2.76 14.26
CA GLN A 155 6.41 3.70 13.17
C GLN A 155 4.94 3.65 12.77
N VAL A 156 4.29 2.49 12.86
CA VAL A 156 2.90 2.32 12.40
C VAL A 156 1.87 2.45 13.53
N GLU A 157 2.29 2.31 14.80
CA GLU A 157 1.41 2.36 15.97
C GLU A 157 0.39 3.51 15.94
N PRO A 158 0.76 4.77 15.62
CA PRO A 158 -0.20 5.87 15.65
C PRO A 158 -1.37 5.71 14.67
N THR A 159 -1.18 4.93 13.61
CA THR A 159 -2.18 4.66 12.57
C THR A 159 -3.14 3.54 12.97
N LEU A 160 -2.70 2.64 13.84
CA LEU A 160 -3.42 1.40 14.16
C LEU A 160 -4.63 1.66 15.07
N ARG A 161 -5.80 1.14 14.69
CA ARG A 161 -6.93 0.93 15.58
C ARG A 161 -6.90 -0.48 16.16
N GLY A 162 -6.56 -1.49 15.37
CA GLY A 162 -6.50 -2.88 15.77
C GLY A 162 -5.57 -3.69 14.89
N VAL A 163 -5.21 -4.87 15.38
CA VAL A 163 -4.29 -5.78 14.67
C VAL A 163 -4.88 -7.20 14.70
N VAL A 164 -4.94 -7.84 13.54
CA VAL A 164 -5.20 -9.28 13.42
C VAL A 164 -3.90 -9.97 13.03
N VAL A 165 -3.44 -10.85 13.92
CA VAL A 165 -2.16 -11.56 13.74
C VAL A 165 -2.40 -12.94 13.17
N ILE A 166 -1.75 -13.25 12.06
CA ILE A 166 -1.80 -14.53 11.34
C ILE A 166 -0.42 -15.20 11.32
N GLY A 167 -0.33 -16.41 10.78
CA GLY A 167 0.93 -17.15 10.66
C GLY A 167 1.02 -18.30 11.66
N GLU A 168 1.91 -19.28 11.38
CA GLU A 168 2.15 -20.42 12.26
C GLU A 168 2.96 -20.00 13.50
N ASP A 169 4.07 -19.26 13.31
CA ASP A 169 4.86 -18.66 14.40
C ASP A 169 4.65 -17.15 14.47
N ARG A 170 3.90 -16.72 15.47
CA ARG A 170 3.54 -15.33 15.72
C ARG A 170 4.35 -14.68 16.85
N SER A 171 5.21 -15.46 17.53
CA SER A 171 5.83 -15.08 18.81
C SER A 171 6.60 -13.75 18.73
N ALA A 172 7.50 -13.59 17.76
CA ALA A 172 8.30 -12.39 17.60
C ALA A 172 7.45 -11.15 17.29
N LEU A 173 6.41 -11.30 16.47
CA LEU A 173 5.50 -10.21 16.12
C LEU A 173 4.62 -9.81 17.31
N VAL A 174 4.09 -10.79 18.04
CA VAL A 174 3.25 -10.55 19.23
C VAL A 174 4.07 -9.89 20.34
N GLU A 175 5.32 -10.29 20.56
CA GLU A 175 6.21 -9.63 21.52
C GLU A 175 6.50 -8.18 21.12
N ALA A 176 6.80 -7.92 19.85
CA ALA A 176 7.01 -6.57 19.34
C ALA A 176 5.76 -5.69 19.49
N LEU A 177 4.56 -6.23 19.22
CA LEU A 177 3.28 -5.53 19.41
C LEU A 177 3.01 -5.23 20.89
N LYS A 178 3.30 -6.18 21.81
CA LYS A 178 3.16 -5.95 23.26
C LYS A 178 4.08 -4.84 23.76
N ALA A 179 5.29 -4.77 23.22
CA ALA A 179 6.28 -3.79 23.62
C ALA A 179 6.04 -2.41 23.00
N GLY A 180 5.71 -2.35 21.70
CA GLY A 180 5.64 -1.09 20.94
C GLY A 180 4.26 -0.50 20.75
N ALA A 181 3.18 -1.30 20.95
CA ALA A 181 1.78 -0.91 20.77
C ALA A 181 0.88 -1.59 21.83
N PRO A 182 1.16 -1.43 23.14
CA PRO A 182 0.45 -2.17 24.20
C PRO A 182 -1.05 -1.86 24.24
N ASP A 183 -1.46 -0.65 23.90
CA ASP A 183 -2.84 -0.17 23.95
C ASP A 183 -3.63 -0.45 22.67
N VAL A 184 -3.00 -1.01 21.63
CA VAL A 184 -3.69 -1.39 20.40
C VAL A 184 -4.31 -2.78 20.58
N PRO A 185 -5.64 -2.91 20.46
CA PRO A 185 -6.31 -4.21 20.48
C PRO A 185 -5.74 -5.15 19.43
N ARG A 186 -5.53 -6.41 19.80
CA ARG A 186 -5.03 -7.43 18.87
C ARG A 186 -5.70 -8.76 19.11
N VAL A 187 -5.90 -9.49 18.03
CA VAL A 187 -6.43 -10.85 18.02
C VAL A 187 -5.47 -11.73 17.22
N GLU A 188 -5.19 -12.92 17.73
CA GLU A 188 -4.43 -13.94 17.03
C GLU A 188 -5.41 -14.96 16.45
N VAL A 189 -5.30 -15.25 15.16
CA VAL A 189 -6.15 -16.23 14.47
C VAL A 189 -5.33 -17.46 14.14
N ASP A 190 -5.79 -18.62 14.63
CA ASP A 190 -5.15 -19.91 14.35
C ASP A 190 -5.61 -20.46 12.99
N GLY A 191 -4.73 -21.20 12.32
CA GLY A 191 -5.05 -21.91 11.08
C GLY A 191 -5.98 -23.09 11.36
N HIS A 192 -7.21 -23.00 10.86
CA HIS A 192 -8.25 -24.03 10.88
C HIS A 192 -9.03 -23.98 9.58
N GLU A 193 -10.00 -24.87 9.38
CA GLU A 193 -10.88 -24.75 8.21
C GLU A 193 -11.55 -23.37 8.19
N ASP A 194 -11.48 -22.71 7.02
CA ASP A 194 -12.05 -21.37 6.78
C ASP A 194 -11.47 -20.22 7.65
N TRP A 195 -10.23 -20.37 8.13
CA TRP A 195 -9.62 -19.41 9.03
C TRP A 195 -9.47 -17.99 8.45
N MET A 196 -9.28 -17.83 7.10
CA MET A 196 -9.21 -16.52 6.50
C MET A 196 -10.53 -15.74 6.62
N PHE A 197 -11.67 -16.43 6.62
CA PHE A 197 -12.95 -15.80 6.91
C PHE A 197 -13.05 -15.36 8.38
N SER A 198 -12.47 -16.12 9.32
CA SER A 198 -12.34 -15.70 10.71
C SER A 198 -11.47 -14.44 10.85
N VAL A 199 -10.36 -14.34 10.11
CA VAL A 199 -9.51 -13.11 10.04
C VAL A 199 -10.33 -11.90 9.63
N VAL A 200 -11.17 -12.04 8.59
CA VAL A 200 -12.03 -10.96 8.11
C VAL A 200 -13.06 -10.56 9.15
N ASN A 201 -13.69 -11.51 9.83
CA ASN A 201 -14.66 -11.22 10.90
C ASN A 201 -14.02 -10.53 12.12
N GLU A 202 -12.83 -10.97 12.53
CA GLU A 202 -12.08 -10.31 13.62
C GLU A 202 -11.66 -8.89 13.22
N ALA A 203 -11.31 -8.67 11.96
CA ALA A 203 -11.03 -7.33 11.47
C ALA A 203 -12.26 -6.41 11.56
N VAL A 204 -13.45 -6.90 11.22
CA VAL A 204 -14.71 -6.16 11.41
C VAL A 204 -14.96 -5.87 12.89
N ALA A 205 -14.77 -6.85 13.77
CA ALA A 205 -15.01 -6.70 15.21
C ALA A 205 -14.11 -5.63 15.86
N LEU A 206 -12.90 -5.42 15.32
CA LEU A 206 -11.96 -4.41 15.79
C LEU A 206 -12.17 -3.03 15.14
N SER A 207 -12.98 -2.93 14.08
CA SER A 207 -13.11 -1.72 13.26
C SER A 207 -14.21 -0.78 13.75
N MET A 208 -14.18 0.43 13.18
CA MET A 208 -15.28 1.41 13.23
C MET A 208 -15.60 1.85 11.79
N PRO A 209 -16.86 2.33 11.54
CA PRO A 209 -17.22 2.86 10.23
C PRO A 209 -16.20 3.88 9.69
N GLY A 210 -15.81 3.70 8.44
CA GLY A 210 -14.81 4.54 7.76
C GLY A 210 -13.35 4.05 7.90
N ASP A 211 -13.09 3.01 8.67
CA ASP A 211 -11.75 2.44 8.80
C ASP A 211 -11.28 1.72 7.52
N THR A 212 -9.99 1.54 7.41
CA THR A 212 -9.36 0.76 6.35
C THR A 212 -8.77 -0.53 6.92
N VAL A 213 -9.24 -1.68 6.43
CA VAL A 213 -8.63 -2.99 6.71
C VAL A 213 -7.55 -3.26 5.68
N VAL A 214 -6.33 -3.51 6.13
CA VAL A 214 -5.16 -3.68 5.26
C VAL A 214 -4.52 -5.03 5.52
N LEU A 215 -4.52 -5.90 4.52
CA LEU A 215 -3.66 -7.08 4.49
C LEU A 215 -2.28 -6.64 4.00
N ALA A 216 -1.35 -6.35 4.93
CA ALA A 216 0.05 -6.01 4.65
C ALA A 216 0.95 -6.84 5.57
N PRO A 217 1.20 -8.11 5.24
CA PRO A 217 1.64 -9.11 6.18
C PRO A 217 3.00 -8.90 6.84
N ALA A 218 3.87 -8.07 6.28
CA ALA A 218 5.27 -7.89 6.69
C ALA A 218 6.13 -9.17 6.62
N CYS A 219 5.51 -10.32 6.36
CA CYS A 219 6.09 -11.65 6.38
C CYS A 219 5.86 -12.39 5.06
N ALA A 220 6.69 -13.37 4.74
CA ALA A 220 6.43 -14.29 3.65
C ALA A 220 5.19 -15.15 3.97
N SER A 221 4.65 -15.83 2.96
CA SER A 221 3.40 -16.59 3.08
C SER A 221 3.60 -18.11 3.18
N TRP A 222 4.83 -18.58 3.12
CA TRP A 222 5.15 -19.99 2.88
C TRP A 222 4.88 -20.93 4.06
N ASP A 223 4.53 -20.38 5.20
CA ASP A 223 4.06 -21.13 6.37
C ASP A 223 2.60 -21.60 6.20
N GLN A 224 1.76 -20.84 5.50
CA GLN A 224 0.32 -21.12 5.37
C GLN A 224 -0.17 -21.17 3.92
N PHE A 225 0.64 -20.71 2.94
CA PHE A 225 0.28 -20.61 1.51
C PHE A 225 1.48 -20.90 0.61
N ASP A 226 1.25 -21.35 -0.60
CA ASP A 226 2.30 -21.59 -1.60
C ASP A 226 3.00 -20.29 -2.02
N ASN A 227 2.29 -19.17 -2.00
CA ASN A 227 2.81 -17.86 -2.37
C ASN A 227 1.90 -16.73 -1.88
N TYR A 228 2.38 -15.48 -1.97
CA TYR A 228 1.63 -14.29 -1.57
C TYR A 228 0.35 -14.06 -2.40
N GLY A 229 0.30 -14.53 -3.64
CA GLY A 229 -0.89 -14.45 -4.48
C GLY A 229 -2.03 -15.26 -3.90
N GLN A 230 -1.77 -16.53 -3.58
CA GLN A 230 -2.75 -17.42 -2.95
C GLN A 230 -3.29 -16.85 -1.62
N ARG A 231 -2.42 -16.22 -0.81
CA ARG A 231 -2.85 -15.53 0.42
C ARG A 231 -3.76 -14.35 0.12
N GLY A 232 -3.43 -13.55 -0.90
CA GLY A 232 -4.26 -12.42 -1.32
C GLY A 232 -5.59 -12.86 -1.92
N ASP A 233 -5.60 -13.91 -2.75
CA ASP A 233 -6.84 -14.49 -3.29
C ASP A 233 -7.75 -15.00 -2.17
N ALA A 234 -7.21 -15.74 -1.20
CA ALA A 234 -7.97 -16.22 -0.05
C ALA A 234 -8.59 -15.06 0.77
N PHE A 235 -7.84 -13.97 0.92
CA PHE A 235 -8.36 -12.76 1.58
C PHE A 235 -9.47 -12.09 0.76
N ALA A 236 -9.28 -11.93 -0.55
CA ALA A 236 -10.30 -11.34 -1.43
C ALA A 236 -11.59 -12.17 -1.45
N ASP A 237 -11.48 -13.50 -1.50
CA ASP A 237 -12.62 -14.42 -1.42
C ASP A 237 -13.37 -14.29 -0.08
N ALA A 238 -12.64 -14.23 1.03
CA ALA A 238 -13.25 -14.06 2.36
C ALA A 238 -13.97 -12.70 2.48
N VAL A 239 -13.38 -11.61 1.98
CA VAL A 239 -14.02 -10.28 1.95
C VAL A 239 -15.25 -10.28 1.04
N SER A 240 -15.22 -10.97 -0.11
CA SER A 240 -16.37 -11.07 -1.01
C SER A 240 -17.54 -11.80 -0.35
N ARG A 241 -17.25 -12.86 0.42
CA ARG A 241 -18.27 -13.58 1.22
C ARG A 241 -18.89 -12.69 2.29
N LEU A 242 -18.07 -11.90 3.01
CA LEU A 242 -18.56 -10.91 3.96
C LEU A 242 -19.49 -9.91 3.28
N ALA A 243 -19.06 -9.32 2.15
CA ALA A 243 -19.84 -8.34 1.41
C ALA A 243 -21.23 -8.89 0.98
N ALA A 244 -21.26 -10.15 0.53
CA ALA A 244 -22.52 -10.82 0.18
C ALA A 244 -23.46 -10.98 1.38
N GLN A 245 -22.95 -11.31 2.56
CA GLN A 245 -23.73 -11.43 3.79
C GLN A 245 -24.30 -10.07 4.24
N TRP A 246 -23.52 -9.00 4.16
CA TRP A 246 -23.96 -7.65 4.55
C TRP A 246 -24.94 -7.06 3.54
N GLY A 247 -24.77 -7.31 2.23
CA GLY A 247 -25.71 -6.88 1.19
C GLY A 247 -27.08 -7.57 1.31
N SER A 248 -27.12 -8.79 1.81
CA SER A 248 -28.39 -9.51 2.08
C SER A 248 -29.08 -9.07 3.36
N ALA A 249 -28.33 -8.56 4.35
CA ALA A 249 -28.89 -8.08 5.61
C ALA A 249 -29.51 -6.67 5.52
N GLY A 250 -29.13 -5.86 4.53
CA GLY A 250 -29.65 -4.50 4.31
C GLY A 250 -30.87 -4.41 3.39
N GLY A 251 -31.40 -5.53 2.92
CA GLY A 251 -32.53 -5.59 1.98
C GLY A 251 -33.93 -5.79 2.60
N ASP A 252 -34.06 -5.83 3.91
CA ASP A 252 -35.31 -6.09 4.63
C ASP A 252 -35.80 -4.89 5.48
N GLU A 253 -35.49 -3.64 5.07
CA GLU A 253 -36.11 -2.45 5.67
C GLU A 253 -36.94 -1.64 4.65
#